data_59baeb4d9f4f26a39d4091eb2bc2a91c
#
_entry.id   59baeb4d9f4f26a39d4091eb2bc2a91c
#
_cell.length_a   1.000
_cell.length_b   1.000
_cell.length_c   1.000
_cell.angle_alpha   90.00
_cell.angle_beta   90.00
_cell.angle_gamma   90.00
#
_symmetry.space_group_name_H-M   'P 1'
#
loop_
_entity.id
_entity.type
_entity.pdbx_description
1 polymer ?
#
loop_
_entity_poly.entity_id
_entity_poly.type
_entity_poly.pdbx_seq_one_letter_code
_entity_poly.pdbx_strand_id
1 'polypeptide(L)'
;MIKKLRIKLIAASMASLFLVLFIIGGIVGILNYRKIVVDADQILAIMEENAGAFPKMLPGERKDILPGMSPEIPYESRYFSVLLDEKGNIILTDTSKIVSVDTEKAIEYASEIWEKGSEKGFLNEYRYWKCAYNGEVRIIFLDCRRQLDNFHNFLITTLGVSCVGILSVFILVVYLSARIVKPFSDNYEKQKRFITDAGHELKTPLTIIEADTEVLEMDFGENEWLQDIQGQTK
;
A
#
# COMPACT_ATOMS: atom_id res chain seq x y z
N MET A 1 30.57 -0.98 -16.26
CA MET A 1 29.54 -2.03 -16.23
C MET A 1 29.04 -2.31 -14.82
N ILE A 2 29.89 -2.53 -13.87
CA ILE A 2 29.58 -2.92 -12.47
C ILE A 2 28.80 -1.87 -11.69
N LYS A 3 29.15 -0.57 -11.80
CA LYS A 3 28.35 0.52 -11.17
C LYS A 3 26.89 0.54 -11.64
N LYS A 4 26.64 0.29 -12.93
CA LYS A 4 25.29 0.21 -13.49
C LYS A 4 24.53 -0.99 -12.95
N LEU A 5 25.18 -2.15 -12.80
CA LEU A 5 24.57 -3.35 -12.23
C LEU A 5 24.19 -3.15 -10.76
N ARG A 6 25.07 -2.53 -9.96
CA ARG A 6 24.80 -2.19 -8.57
C ARG A 6 23.59 -1.27 -8.42
N ILE A 7 23.50 -0.22 -9.23
CA ILE A 7 22.37 0.72 -9.20
C ILE A 7 21.06 0.01 -9.56
N LYS A 8 21.09 -0.85 -10.60
CA LYS A 8 19.92 -1.63 -10.99
C LYS A 8 19.45 -2.57 -9.88
N LEU A 9 20.36 -3.23 -9.19
CA LEU A 9 20.04 -4.13 -8.08
C LEU A 9 19.44 -3.36 -6.90
N ILE A 10 20.01 -2.22 -6.51
CA ILE A 10 19.48 -1.35 -5.47
C ILE A 10 18.07 -0.87 -5.86
N ALA A 11 17.92 -0.36 -7.09
CA ALA A 11 16.64 0.15 -7.56
C ALA A 11 15.56 -0.93 -7.61
N ALA A 12 15.88 -2.13 -8.08
CA ALA A 12 14.94 -3.25 -8.13
C ALA A 12 14.50 -3.70 -6.72
N SER A 13 15.46 -3.81 -5.78
CA SER A 13 15.17 -4.17 -4.38
C SER A 13 14.28 -3.11 -3.70
N MET A 14 14.59 -1.82 -3.90
CA MET A 14 13.80 -0.72 -3.32
C MET A 14 12.41 -0.63 -3.94
N ALA A 15 12.31 -0.80 -5.27
CA ALA A 15 11.01 -0.82 -5.96
C ALA A 15 10.11 -1.97 -5.47
N SER A 16 10.68 -3.17 -5.30
CA SER A 16 9.96 -4.32 -4.76
C SER A 16 9.48 -4.07 -3.33
N LEU A 17 10.34 -3.54 -2.45
CA LEU A 17 9.98 -3.20 -1.07
C LEU A 17 8.86 -2.15 -1.03
N PHE A 18 9.00 -1.07 -1.80
CA PHE A 18 7.99 -0.02 -1.89
C PHE A 18 6.65 -0.57 -2.35
N LEU A 19 6.65 -1.41 -3.40
CA LEU A 19 5.43 -2.02 -3.92
C LEU A 19 4.72 -2.88 -2.86
N VAL A 20 5.45 -3.72 -2.14
CA VAL A 20 4.90 -4.58 -1.09
C VAL A 20 4.30 -3.75 0.04
N LEU A 21 5.02 -2.74 0.54
CA LEU A 21 4.53 -1.85 1.61
C LEU A 21 3.30 -1.06 1.16
N PHE A 22 3.28 -0.60 -0.09
CA PHE A 22 2.14 0.12 -0.66
C PHE A 22 0.89 -0.76 -0.75
N ILE A 23 1.04 -2.01 -1.21
CA ILE A 23 -0.08 -2.96 -1.28
C ILE A 23 -0.60 -3.30 0.12
N ILE A 24 0.29 -3.65 1.06
CA ILE A 24 -0.12 -3.99 2.42
C ILE A 24 -0.79 -2.80 3.10
N GLY A 25 -0.17 -1.62 3.06
CA GLY A 25 -0.72 -0.40 3.65
C GLY A 25 -2.07 0.00 3.05
N GLY A 26 -2.20 -0.13 1.72
CA GLY A 26 -3.45 0.13 1.00
C GLY A 26 -4.57 -0.84 1.40
N ILE A 27 -4.29 -2.15 1.42
CA ILE A 27 -5.29 -3.16 1.83
C ILE A 27 -5.72 -2.94 3.28
N VAL A 28 -4.78 -2.78 4.21
CA VAL A 28 -5.09 -2.57 5.63
C VAL A 28 -5.86 -1.26 5.83
N GLY A 29 -5.49 -0.18 5.12
CA GLY A 29 -6.21 1.09 5.15
C GLY A 29 -7.66 0.95 4.68
N ILE A 30 -7.89 0.30 3.53
CA ILE A 30 -9.23 0.06 2.98
C ILE A 30 -10.07 -0.80 3.95
N LEU A 31 -9.52 -1.88 4.49
CA LEU A 31 -10.22 -2.76 5.42
C LEU A 31 -10.60 -2.02 6.72
N ASN A 32 -9.70 -1.21 7.26
CA ASN A 32 -9.96 -0.42 8.47
C ASN A 32 -11.05 0.63 8.24
N TYR A 33 -10.98 1.38 7.12
CA TYR A 33 -12.03 2.34 6.76
C TYR A 33 -13.39 1.65 6.54
N ARG A 34 -13.41 0.52 5.81
CA ARG A 34 -14.65 -0.26 5.62
C ARG A 34 -15.25 -0.74 6.93
N LYS A 35 -14.40 -1.13 7.90
CA LYS A 35 -14.85 -1.52 9.23
C LYS A 35 -15.56 -0.35 9.93
N ILE A 36 -15.00 0.86 9.90
CA ILE A 36 -15.66 2.05 10.47
C ILE A 36 -17.06 2.27 9.86
N VAL A 37 -17.16 2.15 8.54
CA VAL A 37 -18.43 2.31 7.82
C VAL A 37 -19.45 1.23 8.24
N VAL A 38 -19.03 -0.04 8.27
CA VAL A 38 -19.90 -1.16 8.61
C VAL A 38 -20.36 -1.07 10.06
N ASP A 39 -19.45 -0.81 11.01
CA ASP A 39 -19.79 -0.68 12.43
C ASP A 39 -20.78 0.50 12.64
N ALA A 40 -20.58 1.63 11.97
CA ALA A 40 -21.48 2.78 12.05
C ALA A 40 -22.85 2.46 11.42
N ASP A 41 -22.88 1.78 10.27
CA ASP A 41 -24.14 1.38 9.62
C ASP A 41 -24.94 0.39 10.46
N GLN A 42 -24.29 -0.52 11.16
CA GLN A 42 -24.95 -1.46 12.09
C GLN A 42 -25.57 -0.71 13.29
N ILE A 43 -24.89 0.28 13.83
CA ILE A 43 -25.43 1.12 14.91
C ILE A 43 -26.65 1.90 14.41
N LEU A 44 -26.55 2.53 13.25
CA LEU A 44 -27.62 3.30 12.65
C LEU A 44 -28.86 2.43 12.33
N ALA A 45 -28.66 1.18 11.91
CA ALA A 45 -29.76 0.23 11.68
C ALA A 45 -30.56 -0.07 12.95
N ILE A 46 -29.89 -0.26 14.10
CA ILE A 46 -30.58 -0.44 15.40
C ILE A 46 -31.39 0.81 15.76
N MET A 47 -30.82 1.97 15.50
CA MET A 47 -31.51 3.24 15.81
C MET A 47 -32.68 3.48 14.88
N GLU A 48 -32.62 3.08 13.62
CA GLU A 48 -33.73 3.12 12.66
C GLU A 48 -34.94 2.33 13.20
N GLU A 49 -34.72 1.09 13.63
CA GLU A 49 -35.78 0.22 14.21
C GLU A 49 -36.37 0.77 15.50
N ASN A 50 -35.65 1.65 16.21
CA ASN A 50 -36.02 2.21 17.51
C ASN A 50 -36.29 3.72 17.48
N ALA A 51 -36.91 4.22 16.42
CA ALA A 51 -37.32 5.62 16.30
C ALA A 51 -36.18 6.65 16.43
N GLY A 52 -34.98 6.34 15.93
CA GLY A 52 -33.83 7.23 15.92
C GLY A 52 -33.02 7.26 17.20
N ALA A 53 -33.27 6.36 18.14
CA ALA A 53 -32.56 6.22 19.40
C ALA A 53 -32.19 4.75 19.64
N PHE A 54 -31.37 4.50 20.66
CA PHE A 54 -31.16 3.12 21.12
C PHE A 54 -32.39 2.61 21.93
N PRO A 55 -32.66 1.31 21.89
CA PRO A 55 -33.70 0.70 22.71
C PRO A 55 -33.41 0.97 24.20
N LYS A 56 -34.45 1.28 24.98
CA LYS A 56 -34.32 1.45 26.44
C LYS A 56 -33.95 0.10 27.07
N MET A 57 -32.76 -0.01 27.61
CA MET A 57 -32.32 -1.18 28.37
C MET A 57 -32.70 -1.04 29.84
N LEU A 58 -33.28 -2.09 30.42
CA LEU A 58 -33.42 -2.16 31.87
C LEU A 58 -32.11 -2.62 32.52
N PRO A 59 -31.74 -2.09 33.69
CA PRO A 59 -30.55 -2.54 34.39
C PRO A 59 -30.61 -4.04 34.66
N GLY A 60 -29.60 -4.77 34.16
CA GLY A 60 -29.51 -6.24 34.29
C GLY A 60 -29.96 -7.06 33.08
N GLU A 61 -30.65 -6.50 32.10
CA GLU A 61 -30.88 -7.14 30.80
C GLU A 61 -29.63 -7.03 29.92
N ARG A 62 -28.84 -8.12 29.92
CA ARG A 62 -27.81 -8.33 28.87
C ARG A 62 -28.50 -8.88 27.61
N LYS A 63 -29.19 -8.06 26.87
CA LYS A 63 -29.48 -8.38 25.47
C LYS A 63 -28.28 -7.96 24.63
N ASP A 64 -27.63 -8.92 24.01
CA ASP A 64 -26.68 -8.61 22.92
C ASP A 64 -27.46 -7.88 21.83
N ILE A 65 -27.31 -6.57 21.77
CA ILE A 65 -28.01 -5.72 20.78
C ILE A 65 -27.61 -6.17 19.37
N LEU A 66 -26.36 -6.53 19.20
CA LEU A 66 -25.80 -7.17 18.00
C LEU A 66 -24.72 -8.18 18.40
N PRO A 67 -24.66 -9.35 17.76
CA PRO A 67 -23.56 -10.29 17.95
C PRO A 67 -22.21 -9.63 17.68
N GLY A 68 -21.31 -9.60 18.66
CA GLY A 68 -19.95 -9.04 18.54
C GLY A 68 -19.81 -7.56 18.85
N MET A 69 -20.89 -6.84 19.24
CA MET A 69 -20.81 -5.46 19.72
C MET A 69 -20.84 -5.39 21.26
N SER A 70 -20.12 -4.40 21.82
CA SER A 70 -20.14 -4.15 23.27
C SER A 70 -21.53 -3.69 23.72
N PRO A 71 -22.04 -4.19 24.85
CA PRO A 71 -23.28 -3.70 25.47
C PRO A 71 -23.23 -2.22 25.88
N GLU A 72 -22.05 -1.63 25.95
CA GLU A 72 -21.82 -0.23 26.32
C GLU A 72 -22.01 0.76 25.15
N ILE A 73 -22.15 0.27 23.91
CA ILE A 73 -22.30 1.13 22.72
C ILE A 73 -23.42 2.17 22.86
N PRO A 74 -24.61 1.85 23.39
CA PRO A 74 -25.68 2.84 23.57
C PRO A 74 -25.33 3.99 24.50
N TYR A 75 -24.40 3.75 25.44
CA TYR A 75 -23.95 4.75 26.42
C TYR A 75 -22.74 5.55 25.91
N GLU A 76 -21.93 4.95 25.07
CA GLU A 76 -20.73 5.57 24.48
C GLU A 76 -21.00 6.33 23.19
N SER A 77 -22.08 5.99 22.49
CA SER A 77 -22.40 6.59 21.19
C SER A 77 -22.97 8.00 21.34
N ARG A 78 -22.40 8.91 20.58
CA ARG A 78 -22.90 10.28 20.44
C ARG A 78 -23.64 10.38 19.11
N TYR A 79 -24.87 10.87 19.16
CA TYR A 79 -25.72 10.97 17.99
C TYR A 79 -26.75 12.07 18.13
N PHE A 80 -27.35 12.46 17.03
CA PHE A 80 -28.53 13.32 16.98
C PHE A 80 -29.43 12.90 15.83
N SER A 81 -30.69 13.30 15.89
CA SER A 81 -31.64 13.00 14.83
C SER A 81 -32.57 14.17 14.54
N VAL A 82 -32.99 14.27 13.30
CA VAL A 82 -33.92 15.28 12.82
C VAL A 82 -35.07 14.58 12.09
N LEU A 83 -36.29 14.92 12.45
CA LEU A 83 -37.50 14.43 11.82
C LEU A 83 -38.07 15.52 10.91
N LEU A 84 -38.36 15.16 9.66
CA LEU A 84 -38.86 16.06 8.63
C LEU A 84 -40.20 15.55 8.09
N ASP A 85 -41.02 16.44 7.62
CA ASP A 85 -42.23 16.09 6.86
C ASP A 85 -41.88 15.65 5.41
N GLU A 86 -42.89 15.25 4.64
CA GLU A 86 -42.71 14.88 3.23
C GLU A 86 -42.22 16.03 2.35
N LYS A 87 -42.34 17.29 2.81
CA LYS A 87 -41.90 18.50 2.09
C LYS A 87 -40.53 18.98 2.53
N GLY A 88 -39.91 18.31 3.51
CA GLY A 88 -38.59 18.68 4.04
C GLY A 88 -38.63 19.72 5.17
N ASN A 89 -39.82 20.06 5.72
CA ASN A 89 -39.88 20.94 6.88
C ASN A 89 -39.52 20.17 8.16
N ILE A 90 -38.82 20.83 9.07
CA ILE A 90 -38.39 20.26 10.34
C ILE A 90 -39.58 20.13 11.28
N ILE A 91 -39.81 18.90 11.80
CA ILE A 91 -40.85 18.61 12.79
C ILE A 91 -40.22 18.55 14.18
N LEU A 92 -39.10 17.81 14.31
CA LEU A 92 -38.47 17.57 15.61
C LEU A 92 -36.96 17.43 15.42
N THR A 93 -36.21 17.98 16.36
CA THR A 93 -34.74 17.82 16.42
C THR A 93 -34.36 17.32 17.81
N ASP A 94 -33.64 16.19 17.89
CA ASP A 94 -33.13 15.63 19.13
C ASP A 94 -31.60 15.65 19.12
N THR A 95 -31.03 16.54 19.94
CA THR A 95 -29.57 16.68 20.17
C THR A 95 -29.15 16.30 21.58
N SER A 96 -30.01 15.59 22.32
CA SER A 96 -29.80 15.28 23.75
C SER A 96 -28.58 14.36 24.02
N LYS A 97 -28.10 13.67 23.01
CA LYS A 97 -26.98 12.71 23.10
C LYS A 97 -25.67 13.25 22.53
N ILE A 98 -25.60 14.52 22.19
CA ILE A 98 -24.40 15.17 21.66
C ILE A 98 -24.32 16.62 22.17
N VAL A 99 -23.09 17.04 22.49
CA VAL A 99 -22.83 18.42 23.00
C VAL A 99 -22.25 19.30 21.90
N SER A 100 -21.58 18.69 20.91
CA SER A 100 -20.86 19.42 19.85
C SER A 100 -21.78 19.99 18.74
N VAL A 101 -23.05 19.59 18.71
CA VAL A 101 -24.05 20.01 17.74
C VAL A 101 -25.26 20.59 18.48
N ASP A 102 -25.52 21.87 18.23
CA ASP A 102 -26.74 22.53 18.65
C ASP A 102 -27.91 22.28 17.69
N THR A 103 -29.09 22.74 18.05
CA THR A 103 -30.29 22.54 17.22
C THR A 103 -30.17 23.21 15.85
N GLU A 104 -29.55 24.38 15.76
CA GLU A 104 -29.40 25.12 14.49
C GLU A 104 -28.51 24.35 13.51
N LYS A 105 -27.34 23.85 13.96
CA LYS A 105 -26.47 23.01 13.14
C LYS A 105 -27.08 21.67 12.76
N ALA A 106 -27.85 21.06 13.66
CA ALA A 106 -28.55 19.82 13.35
C ALA A 106 -29.55 20.00 12.20
N ILE A 107 -30.25 21.14 12.19
CA ILE A 107 -31.20 21.55 11.13
C ILE A 107 -30.45 21.81 9.82
N GLU A 108 -29.33 22.55 9.88
CA GLU A 108 -28.48 22.83 8.72
C GLU A 108 -27.99 21.50 8.06
N TYR A 109 -27.47 20.58 8.86
CA TYR A 109 -27.01 19.28 8.37
C TYR A 109 -28.16 18.44 7.77
N ALA A 110 -29.33 18.45 8.41
CA ALA A 110 -30.47 17.72 7.90
C ALA A 110 -30.97 18.31 6.56
N SER A 111 -30.99 19.63 6.42
CA SER A 111 -31.37 20.32 5.19
C SER A 111 -30.40 20.00 4.03
N GLU A 112 -29.09 19.98 4.32
CA GLU A 112 -28.08 19.60 3.32
C GLU A 112 -28.28 18.16 2.82
N ILE A 113 -28.56 17.21 3.74
CA ILE A 113 -28.83 15.83 3.37
C ILE A 113 -30.15 15.66 2.63
N TRP A 114 -31.14 16.45 2.99
CA TRP A 114 -32.42 16.45 2.29
C TRP A 114 -32.26 16.85 0.82
N GLU A 115 -31.56 17.95 0.55
CA GLU A 115 -31.28 18.45 -0.81
C GLU A 115 -30.41 17.48 -1.61
N LYS A 116 -29.42 16.86 -0.97
CA LYS A 116 -28.50 15.88 -1.59
C LYS A 116 -29.20 14.60 -2.03
N GLY A 117 -30.32 14.24 -1.40
CA GLY A 117 -31.14 13.10 -1.77
C GLY A 117 -30.51 11.72 -1.48
N SER A 118 -29.35 11.64 -0.86
CA SER A 118 -28.68 10.38 -0.54
C SER A 118 -29.27 9.74 0.73
N GLU A 119 -29.46 8.41 0.71
CA GLU A 119 -30.00 7.69 1.87
C GLU A 119 -28.96 7.52 2.98
N LYS A 120 -27.70 7.28 2.63
CA LYS A 120 -26.60 7.02 3.56
C LYS A 120 -25.32 7.70 3.10
N GLY A 121 -24.50 8.14 4.03
CA GLY A 121 -23.22 8.75 3.69
C GLY A 121 -22.49 9.29 4.91
N PHE A 122 -21.45 10.06 4.62
CA PHE A 122 -20.78 10.91 5.59
C PHE A 122 -21.07 12.37 5.28
N LEU A 123 -21.33 13.14 6.33
CA LEU A 123 -21.28 14.59 6.32
C LEU A 123 -20.28 15.01 7.40
N ASN A 124 -19.14 15.53 6.98
CA ASN A 124 -17.98 15.76 7.85
C ASN A 124 -17.61 14.48 8.65
N GLU A 125 -17.61 14.56 9.97
CA GLU A 125 -17.34 13.43 10.88
C GLU A 125 -18.57 12.59 11.23
N TYR A 126 -19.76 12.92 10.72
CA TYR A 126 -21.02 12.25 11.03
C TYR A 126 -21.39 11.24 9.95
N ARG A 127 -21.57 9.98 10.34
CA ARG A 127 -22.24 9.00 9.49
C ARG A 127 -23.74 9.21 9.60
N TYR A 128 -24.44 9.38 8.48
CA TYR A 128 -25.89 9.60 8.49
C TYR A 128 -26.65 8.49 7.77
N TRP A 129 -27.89 8.31 8.19
CA TRP A 129 -28.88 7.44 7.57
C TRP A 129 -30.24 8.13 7.53
N LYS A 130 -30.79 8.26 6.32
CA LYS A 130 -32.11 8.80 6.04
C LYS A 130 -33.10 7.64 5.93
N CYS A 131 -34.08 7.57 6.80
CA CYS A 131 -35.07 6.49 6.88
C CYS A 131 -36.49 7.03 6.93
N ALA A 132 -37.45 6.23 6.44
CA ALA A 132 -38.87 6.52 6.57
C ALA A 132 -39.35 6.19 7.99
N TYR A 133 -40.16 7.04 8.58
CA TYR A 133 -40.73 6.86 9.91
C TYR A 133 -42.16 7.36 9.96
N ASN A 134 -43.16 6.47 10.01
CA ASN A 134 -44.59 6.77 10.12
C ASN A 134 -45.13 7.78 9.07
N GLY A 135 -44.64 7.73 7.83
CA GLY A 135 -45.03 8.67 6.77
C GLY A 135 -44.18 9.96 6.75
N GLU A 136 -43.23 10.09 7.63
CA GLU A 136 -42.26 11.17 7.74
C GLU A 136 -40.87 10.68 7.40
N VAL A 137 -39.87 11.56 7.34
CA VAL A 137 -38.49 11.21 7.08
C VAL A 137 -37.62 11.56 8.28
N ARG A 138 -36.93 10.57 8.81
CA ARG A 138 -35.95 10.77 9.87
C ARG A 138 -34.54 10.66 9.33
N ILE A 139 -33.69 11.61 9.69
CA ILE A 139 -32.25 11.57 9.42
C ILE A 139 -31.54 11.42 10.76
N ILE A 140 -30.79 10.32 10.89
CA ILE A 140 -30.05 10.00 12.10
C ILE A 140 -28.58 10.23 11.78
N PHE A 141 -27.86 10.90 12.67
CA PHE A 141 -26.44 11.21 12.54
C PHE A 141 -25.68 10.60 13.71
N LEU A 142 -24.69 9.76 13.42
CA LEU A 142 -23.79 9.14 14.39
C LEU A 142 -22.43 9.82 14.33
N ASP A 143 -21.91 10.30 15.46
CA ASP A 143 -20.57 10.87 15.57
C ASP A 143 -19.51 9.79 15.43
N CYS A 144 -18.78 9.83 14.33
CA CYS A 144 -17.65 8.92 14.02
C CYS A 144 -16.28 9.63 14.15
N ARG A 145 -16.22 10.85 14.71
CA ARG A 145 -14.98 11.64 14.84
C ARG A 145 -13.85 10.81 15.45
N ARG A 146 -14.09 10.17 16.60
CA ARG A 146 -13.06 9.37 17.28
C ARG A 146 -12.50 8.25 16.42
N GLN A 147 -13.37 7.55 15.67
CA GLN A 147 -12.99 6.47 14.78
C GLN A 147 -12.19 6.98 13.57
N LEU A 148 -12.61 8.11 13.00
CA LEU A 148 -11.92 8.75 11.88
C LEU A 148 -10.57 9.34 12.30
N ASP A 149 -10.48 9.97 13.48
CA ASP A 149 -9.23 10.47 14.04
C ASP A 149 -8.23 9.32 14.31
N ASN A 150 -8.71 8.22 14.89
CA ASN A 150 -7.91 7.02 15.08
C ASN A 150 -7.40 6.44 13.75
N PHE A 151 -8.26 6.42 12.73
CA PHE A 151 -7.89 5.98 11.39
C PHE A 151 -6.83 6.91 10.77
N HIS A 152 -7.00 8.22 10.91
CA HIS A 152 -6.02 9.20 10.43
C HIS A 152 -4.67 9.06 11.12
N ASN A 153 -4.67 8.93 12.45
CA ASN A 153 -3.47 8.68 13.24
C ASN A 153 -2.79 7.36 12.86
N PHE A 154 -3.59 6.32 12.60
CA PHE A 154 -3.08 5.04 12.09
C PHE A 154 -2.38 5.21 10.74
N LEU A 155 -2.96 5.96 9.79
CA LEU A 155 -2.34 6.22 8.48
C LEU A 155 -1.02 6.98 8.62
N ILE A 156 -0.99 8.05 9.43
CA ILE A 156 0.23 8.84 9.68
C ILE A 156 1.32 7.97 10.31
N THR A 157 0.96 7.20 11.33
CA THR A 157 1.91 6.31 12.03
C THR A 157 2.46 5.24 11.08
N THR A 158 1.59 4.61 10.30
CA THR A 158 1.97 3.58 9.31
C THR A 158 2.90 4.17 8.25
N LEU A 159 2.61 5.37 7.75
CA LEU A 159 3.47 6.06 6.79
C LEU A 159 4.84 6.38 7.41
N GLY A 160 4.86 6.90 8.62
CA GLY A 160 6.11 7.22 9.35
C GLY A 160 6.99 5.99 9.56
N VAL A 161 6.42 4.90 10.07
CA VAL A 161 7.14 3.63 10.28
C VAL A 161 7.63 3.05 8.95
N SER A 162 6.82 3.13 7.89
CA SER A 162 7.21 2.67 6.55
C SER A 162 8.39 3.48 5.99
N CYS A 163 8.40 4.81 6.16
CA CYS A 163 9.51 5.66 5.74
C CYS A 163 10.82 5.29 6.47
N VAL A 164 10.77 5.09 7.79
CA VAL A 164 11.93 4.65 8.57
C VAL A 164 12.41 3.27 8.13
N GLY A 165 11.48 2.33 7.89
CA GLY A 165 11.78 1.00 7.38
C GLY A 165 12.45 1.03 6.01
N ILE A 166 11.92 1.79 5.07
CA ILE A 166 12.50 1.96 3.72
C ILE A 166 13.92 2.54 3.81
N LEU A 167 14.13 3.57 4.63
CA LEU A 167 15.44 4.19 4.82
C LEU A 167 16.45 3.20 5.41
N SER A 168 16.04 2.42 6.41
CA SER A 168 16.88 1.40 7.05
C SER A 168 17.30 0.31 6.05
N VAL A 169 16.35 -0.20 5.27
CA VAL A 169 16.62 -1.18 4.21
C VAL A 169 17.48 -0.60 3.10
N PHE A 170 17.27 0.66 2.72
CA PHE A 170 18.09 1.34 1.73
C PHE A 170 19.58 1.39 2.17
N ILE A 171 19.85 1.81 3.40
CA ILE A 171 21.22 1.85 3.95
C ILE A 171 21.82 0.45 3.95
N LEU A 172 21.07 -0.57 4.39
CA LEU A 172 21.52 -1.96 4.41
C LEU A 172 21.85 -2.48 3.01
N VAL A 173 20.97 -2.25 2.04
CA VAL A 173 21.15 -2.71 0.64
C VAL A 173 22.35 -2.00 -0.01
N VAL A 174 22.55 -0.71 0.23
CA VAL A 174 23.72 0.03 -0.26
C VAL A 174 25.02 -0.54 0.32
N TYR A 175 25.04 -0.82 1.63
CA TYR A 175 26.18 -1.41 2.32
C TYR A 175 26.49 -2.81 1.80
N LEU A 176 25.51 -3.70 1.77
CA LEU A 176 25.67 -5.09 1.30
C LEU A 176 26.03 -5.15 -0.19
N SER A 177 25.41 -4.33 -1.03
CA SER A 177 25.71 -4.27 -2.46
C SER A 177 27.17 -3.94 -2.73
N ALA A 178 27.76 -3.04 -1.93
CA ALA A 178 29.18 -2.74 -2.06
C ALA A 178 30.07 -3.95 -1.76
N ARG A 179 29.71 -4.72 -0.75
CA ARG A 179 30.50 -5.86 -0.28
C ARG A 179 30.33 -7.09 -1.16
N ILE A 180 29.13 -7.34 -1.66
CA ILE A 180 28.81 -8.51 -2.50
C ILE A 180 29.35 -8.33 -3.92
N VAL A 181 29.24 -7.14 -4.50
CA VAL A 181 29.62 -6.89 -5.90
C VAL A 181 31.15 -6.83 -6.09
N LYS A 182 31.92 -6.45 -5.05
CA LYS A 182 33.38 -6.34 -5.14
C LYS A 182 34.06 -7.64 -5.61
N PRO A 183 33.82 -8.84 -5.02
CA PRO A 183 34.50 -10.07 -5.46
C PRO A 183 34.14 -10.46 -6.90
N PHE A 184 32.95 -10.18 -7.38
CA PHE A 184 32.58 -10.41 -8.78
C PHE A 184 33.37 -9.49 -9.74
N SER A 185 33.60 -8.25 -9.33
CA SER A 185 34.44 -7.31 -10.07
C SER A 185 35.87 -7.82 -10.20
N ASP A 186 36.45 -8.22 -9.08
CA ASP A 186 37.84 -8.66 -9.03
C ASP A 186 38.05 -9.96 -9.83
N ASN A 187 37.08 -10.88 -9.80
CA ASN A 187 37.12 -12.10 -10.60
C ASN A 187 36.98 -11.80 -12.11
N TYR A 188 36.09 -10.89 -12.48
CA TYR A 188 35.93 -10.49 -13.90
C TYR A 188 37.21 -9.84 -14.46
N GLU A 189 37.86 -8.96 -13.68
CA GLU A 189 39.14 -8.36 -14.11
C GLU A 189 40.25 -9.41 -14.22
N LYS A 190 40.33 -10.35 -13.27
CA LYS A 190 41.30 -11.47 -13.33
C LYS A 190 41.07 -12.33 -14.58
N GLN A 191 39.81 -12.67 -14.87
CA GLN A 191 39.47 -13.46 -16.05
C GLN A 191 39.81 -12.70 -17.35
N LYS A 192 39.55 -11.41 -17.41
CA LYS A 192 39.91 -10.58 -18.56
C LYS A 192 41.43 -10.52 -18.78
N ARG A 193 42.21 -10.31 -17.70
CA ARG A 193 43.65 -10.35 -17.77
C ARG A 193 44.18 -11.70 -18.24
N PHE A 194 43.65 -12.79 -17.63
CA PHE A 194 44.03 -14.12 -18.03
C PHE A 194 43.81 -14.40 -19.53
N ILE A 195 42.68 -14.01 -20.08
CA ILE A 195 42.38 -14.18 -21.52
C ILE A 195 43.34 -13.34 -22.36
N THR A 196 43.64 -12.09 -21.93
CA THR A 196 44.58 -11.21 -22.64
C THR A 196 46.00 -11.74 -22.63
N ASP A 197 46.47 -12.20 -21.44
CA ASP A 197 47.81 -12.72 -21.25
C ASP A 197 47.97 -14.08 -21.99
N ALA A 198 46.98 -14.98 -21.90
CA ALA A 198 46.95 -16.23 -22.66
C ALA A 198 46.95 -15.98 -24.19
N GLY A 199 46.23 -14.97 -24.67
CA GLY A 199 46.27 -14.56 -26.09
C GLY A 199 47.66 -14.11 -26.52
N HIS A 200 48.35 -13.34 -25.69
CA HIS A 200 49.74 -12.93 -26.00
C HIS A 200 50.75 -14.10 -25.93
N GLU A 201 50.63 -14.94 -24.92
CA GLU A 201 51.48 -16.12 -24.73
C GLU A 201 51.28 -17.16 -25.86
N LEU A 202 50.09 -17.31 -26.39
CA LEU A 202 49.78 -18.20 -27.52
C LEU A 202 50.21 -17.62 -28.87
N LYS A 203 50.18 -16.29 -29.04
CA LYS A 203 50.53 -15.69 -30.30
C LYS A 203 52.00 -15.91 -30.68
N THR A 204 52.91 -15.87 -29.71
CA THR A 204 54.35 -16.07 -29.96
C THR A 204 54.67 -17.46 -30.53
N PRO A 205 54.24 -18.62 -29.92
CA PRO A 205 54.52 -19.93 -30.50
C PRO A 205 53.76 -20.13 -31.83
N LEU A 206 52.56 -19.57 -32.00
CA LEU A 206 51.85 -19.66 -33.28
C LEU A 206 52.63 -18.95 -34.38
N THR A 207 53.18 -17.73 -34.14
CA THR A 207 54.01 -17.01 -35.13
C THR A 207 55.31 -17.78 -35.48
N ILE A 208 55.90 -18.48 -34.50
CA ILE A 208 57.07 -19.37 -34.76
C ILE A 208 56.69 -20.53 -35.66
N ILE A 209 55.57 -21.21 -35.35
CA ILE A 209 55.05 -22.32 -36.19
C ILE A 209 54.72 -21.85 -37.58
N GLU A 210 54.14 -20.67 -37.75
CA GLU A 210 53.84 -20.06 -39.05
C GLU A 210 55.13 -19.79 -39.84
N ALA A 211 56.17 -19.21 -39.21
CA ALA A 211 57.44 -18.97 -39.83
C ALA A 211 58.16 -20.26 -40.23
N ASP A 212 58.18 -21.28 -39.34
CA ASP A 212 58.79 -22.60 -39.62
C ASP A 212 58.07 -23.32 -40.75
N THR A 213 56.75 -23.24 -40.83
CA THR A 213 55.99 -23.82 -41.93
C THR A 213 56.25 -23.10 -43.29
N GLU A 214 56.42 -21.80 -43.29
CA GLU A 214 56.85 -21.05 -44.51
C GLU A 214 58.21 -21.49 -45.00
N VAL A 215 59.19 -21.66 -44.11
CA VAL A 215 60.54 -22.14 -44.46
C VAL A 215 60.48 -23.57 -45.01
N LEU A 216 59.70 -24.46 -44.42
CA LEU A 216 59.52 -25.85 -44.90
C LEU A 216 58.84 -25.89 -46.29
N GLU A 217 57.91 -24.97 -46.54
CA GLU A 217 57.25 -24.86 -47.86
C GLU A 217 58.26 -24.43 -48.96
N MET A 218 59.19 -23.54 -48.61
CA MET A 218 60.27 -23.10 -49.52
C MET A 218 61.26 -24.23 -49.87
N ASP A 219 61.58 -25.07 -48.84
CA ASP A 219 62.58 -26.14 -49.05
C ASP A 219 62.01 -27.39 -49.69
N PHE A 220 60.76 -27.75 -49.40
CA PHE A 220 60.12 -29.03 -49.85
C PHE A 220 58.97 -28.87 -50.82
N GLY A 221 58.58 -27.63 -51.18
CA GLY A 221 57.49 -27.34 -52.06
C GLY A 221 56.13 -27.42 -51.37
N GLU A 222 55.06 -27.05 -52.07
CA GLU A 222 53.67 -27.09 -51.57
C GLU A 222 53.29 -28.50 -51.11
N ASN A 223 52.79 -28.60 -49.88
CA ASN A 223 52.31 -29.83 -49.25
C ASN A 223 50.97 -29.56 -48.54
N GLU A 224 50.00 -30.42 -48.77
CA GLU A 224 48.64 -30.31 -48.21
C GLU A 224 48.67 -30.19 -46.67
N TRP A 225 49.58 -30.88 -45.97
CA TRP A 225 49.74 -30.84 -44.53
C TRP A 225 50.30 -29.49 -44.02
N LEU A 226 51.18 -28.84 -44.76
CA LEU A 226 51.74 -27.54 -44.42
C LEU A 226 50.64 -26.43 -44.57
N GLN A 227 49.81 -26.52 -45.60
CA GLN A 227 48.70 -25.61 -45.85
C GLN A 227 47.65 -25.72 -44.72
N ASP A 228 47.38 -26.95 -44.25
CA ASP A 228 46.43 -27.18 -43.13
C ASP A 228 46.96 -26.58 -41.82
N ILE A 229 48.25 -26.75 -41.50
CA ILE A 229 48.89 -26.12 -40.30
C ILE A 229 48.85 -24.60 -40.44
N GLN A 230 49.18 -24.02 -41.57
CA GLN A 230 49.08 -22.55 -41.78
C GLN A 230 47.65 -22.02 -41.69
N GLY A 231 46.65 -22.81 -42.09
CA GLY A 231 45.24 -22.47 -41.96
C GLY A 231 44.75 -22.41 -40.49
N GLN A 232 45.34 -23.25 -39.62
CA GLN A 232 44.97 -23.31 -38.21
C GLN A 232 45.75 -22.32 -37.33
N THR A 233 46.89 -21.76 -37.78
CA THR A 233 47.72 -20.84 -37.05
C THR A 233 47.38 -19.37 -37.34
N LYS A 234 46.62 -19.06 -38.37
CA LYS A 234 46.06 -17.74 -38.70
C LYS A 234 44.84 -17.40 -37.85
#